data_9b2451a1bb31b038908540baf1956c4d
#
_entry.id   9b2451a1bb31b038908540baf1956c4d
#
_cell.length_a   1.000
_cell.length_b   1.000
_cell.length_c   1.000
_cell.angle_alpha   90.00
_cell.angle_beta   90.00
_cell.angle_gamma   90.00
#
_symmetry.space_group_name_H-M   'P 1'
#
loop_
_entity.id
_entity.type
_entity.pdbx_description
1 polymer ?
#
loop_
_entity_poly.entity_id
_entity_poly.type
_entity_poly.pdbx_seq_one_letter_code
_entity_poly.pdbx_strand_id
1 'polypeptide(L)'
;MSVPETSMKLAAVYACIYVISSSVAQMPLHVMRKTNEHVQPARDHPLFWLVHDEPNAWQTSYKWRELKQRHVLGWGNGYTWVKRNRRGEVTSLECCMPWETTLLNTGGRHTYGVYNEEGAFAVSPDDMIHIRALGNNQKMGLSPIMQHAETIGMGMSGQQYTSAFFNGNARPAGIISVKNELNEQSWSRLKNMWQRAVTALRSQENKTMLLPAQLDYRALTVSPVDAQIIDMTKLNRSMIAGIFNVPAHMINDLEKATFSNITQQAIQFVRYTMMPWVANWEQELNRRLFTRTERAAGYYVRFNLTGLLRGTPQERAQFYHFAITDGWMSRNEARAFEDMNPVDGLDEMLVSVNAANPLNDFKDTKGKEEKNDE
;
A
#
# COMPACT_ATOMS: atom_id res chain seq x y z
N MET A 1 -6.44 -14.31 -19.38
CA MET A 1 -5.84 -12.99 -19.08
C MET A 1 -6.02 -12.69 -17.60
N SER A 2 -4.96 -12.19 -16.95
CA SER A 2 -5.08 -11.71 -15.57
C SER A 2 -5.87 -10.42 -15.57
N VAL A 3 -7.03 -10.40 -14.95
CA VAL A 3 -7.82 -9.18 -14.69
C VAL A 3 -7.64 -8.78 -13.22
N PRO A 4 -7.86 -7.51 -12.86
CA PRO A 4 -7.59 -7.04 -11.50
C PRO A 4 -8.23 -7.89 -10.39
N GLU A 5 -9.49 -8.31 -10.56
CA GLU A 5 -10.20 -9.11 -9.56
C GLU A 5 -9.60 -10.50 -9.36
N THR A 6 -9.24 -11.18 -10.46
CA THR A 6 -8.65 -12.53 -10.37
C THR A 6 -7.22 -12.48 -9.87
N SER A 7 -6.48 -11.43 -10.21
CA SER A 7 -5.09 -11.23 -9.77
C SER A 7 -4.96 -11.03 -8.26
N MET A 8 -5.99 -10.48 -7.61
CA MET A 8 -6.06 -10.35 -6.15
C MET A 8 -6.09 -11.69 -5.41
N LYS A 9 -6.37 -12.81 -6.09
CA LYS A 9 -6.27 -14.16 -5.52
C LYS A 9 -4.82 -14.61 -5.34
N LEU A 10 -3.87 -13.98 -6.04
CA LEU A 10 -2.44 -14.23 -5.86
C LEU A 10 -1.94 -13.45 -4.65
N ALA A 11 -1.47 -14.17 -3.63
CA ALA A 11 -1.09 -13.59 -2.32
C ALA A 11 -0.10 -12.43 -2.44
N ALA A 12 0.89 -12.52 -3.34
CA ALA A 12 1.89 -11.47 -3.54
C ALA A 12 1.26 -10.17 -4.09
N VAL A 13 0.32 -10.27 -5.04
CA VAL A 13 -0.40 -9.11 -5.59
C VAL A 13 -1.26 -8.47 -4.50
N TYR A 14 -2.04 -9.29 -3.78
CA TYR A 14 -2.85 -8.82 -2.68
C TYR A 14 -2.02 -8.07 -1.64
N ALA A 15 -0.91 -8.68 -1.19
CA ALA A 15 -0.03 -8.10 -0.17
C ALA A 15 0.55 -6.75 -0.62
N CYS A 16 1.06 -6.63 -1.85
CA CYS A 16 1.60 -5.38 -2.39
C CYS A 16 0.54 -4.27 -2.44
N ILE A 17 -0.65 -4.58 -2.97
CA ILE A 17 -1.75 -3.62 -3.06
C ILE A 17 -2.23 -3.22 -1.66
N TYR A 18 -2.33 -4.17 -0.74
CA TYR A 18 -2.72 -3.90 0.65
C TYR A 18 -1.72 -2.99 1.35
N VAL A 19 -0.42 -3.30 1.27
CA VAL A 19 0.64 -2.49 1.91
C VAL A 19 0.60 -1.04 1.44
N ILE A 20 0.52 -0.80 0.13
CA ILE A 20 0.47 0.58 -0.40
C ILE A 20 -0.84 1.26 -0.03
N SER A 21 -1.98 0.59 -0.21
CA SER A 21 -3.29 1.20 0.03
C SER A 21 -3.51 1.53 1.50
N SER A 22 -3.13 0.62 2.42
CA SER A 22 -3.21 0.85 3.85
C SER A 22 -2.24 1.93 4.32
N SER A 23 -1.04 2.00 3.74
CA SER A 23 -0.06 3.05 4.05
C SER A 23 -0.57 4.44 3.65
N VAL A 24 -1.20 4.58 2.45
CA VAL A 24 -1.85 5.85 2.06
C VAL A 24 -3.01 6.19 3.01
N ALA A 25 -3.80 5.19 3.38
CA ALA A 25 -4.97 5.38 4.23
C ALA A 25 -4.63 5.73 5.68
N GLN A 26 -3.51 5.23 6.21
CA GLN A 26 -3.05 5.53 7.57
C GLN A 26 -2.58 6.97 7.77
N MET A 27 -2.12 7.63 6.71
CA MET A 27 -1.66 9.01 6.83
C MET A 27 -2.85 9.96 7.01
N PRO A 28 -2.97 10.70 8.13
CA PRO A 28 -4.03 11.68 8.29
C PRO A 28 -3.96 12.75 7.19
N LEU A 29 -5.11 13.12 6.66
CA LEU A 29 -5.25 14.14 5.62
C LEU A 29 -5.88 15.37 6.25
N HIS A 30 -5.15 16.51 6.22
CA HIS A 30 -5.57 17.74 6.85
C HIS A 30 -5.80 18.84 5.82
N VAL A 31 -6.79 19.68 6.06
CA VAL A 31 -6.88 20.98 5.43
C VAL A 31 -5.96 21.92 6.21
N MET A 32 -5.02 22.55 5.52
CA MET A 32 -4.05 23.48 6.06
C MET A 32 -4.32 24.87 5.54
N ARG A 33 -3.94 25.88 6.33
CA ARG A 33 -3.91 27.26 5.90
C ARG A 33 -2.52 27.85 6.13
N LYS A 34 -1.92 28.36 5.07
CA LYS A 34 -0.66 29.08 5.11
C LYS A 34 -0.94 30.58 5.08
N THR A 35 -0.56 31.27 6.13
CA THR A 35 -0.50 32.74 6.19
C THR A 35 0.96 33.18 6.07
N ASN A 36 1.20 34.49 6.05
CA ASN A 36 2.57 35.01 5.98
C ASN A 36 3.44 34.62 7.20
N GLU A 37 2.80 34.33 8.33
CA GLU A 37 3.48 34.09 9.60
C GLU A 37 3.44 32.61 10.03
N HIS A 38 2.34 31.92 9.72
CA HIS A 38 2.10 30.57 10.24
C HIS A 38 1.52 29.60 9.22
N VAL A 39 1.80 28.31 9.44
CA VAL A 39 1.13 27.20 8.77
C VAL A 39 0.40 26.37 9.83
N GLN A 40 -0.92 26.30 9.75
CA GLN A 40 -1.73 25.61 10.76
C GLN A 40 -2.89 24.81 10.13
N PRO A 41 -3.40 23.78 10.79
CA PRO A 41 -4.61 23.08 10.37
C PRO A 41 -5.83 24.01 10.41
N ALA A 42 -6.56 24.10 9.32
CA ALA A 42 -7.79 24.89 9.19
C ALA A 42 -9.00 24.03 9.59
N ARG A 43 -9.18 23.79 10.90
CA ARG A 43 -10.26 22.95 11.44
C ARG A 43 -11.66 23.56 11.25
N ASP A 44 -11.73 24.86 11.09
CA ASP A 44 -12.93 25.67 10.82
C ASP A 44 -13.39 25.58 9.37
N HIS A 45 -12.55 25.07 8.46
CA HIS A 45 -12.90 24.96 7.06
C HIS A 45 -13.88 23.78 6.81
N PRO A 46 -14.97 23.96 6.04
CA PRO A 46 -15.98 22.90 5.81
C PRO A 46 -15.41 21.60 5.26
N LEU A 47 -14.36 21.68 4.42
CA LEU A 47 -13.69 20.50 3.87
C LEU A 47 -12.89 19.69 4.91
N PHE A 48 -12.60 20.26 6.10
CA PHE A 48 -11.78 19.56 7.09
C PHE A 48 -12.39 18.22 7.47
N TRP A 49 -13.64 18.21 7.87
CA TRP A 49 -14.38 16.99 8.25
C TRP A 49 -14.50 15.98 7.11
N LEU A 50 -14.76 16.47 5.89
CA LEU A 50 -14.90 15.61 4.70
C LEU A 50 -13.61 14.86 4.35
N VAL A 51 -12.46 15.52 4.43
CA VAL A 51 -11.20 14.85 4.07
C VAL A 51 -10.55 14.11 5.24
N HIS A 52 -10.80 14.58 6.48
CA HIS A 52 -10.18 14.03 7.67
C HIS A 52 -10.96 12.84 8.24
N ASP A 53 -12.28 12.96 8.37
CA ASP A 53 -13.11 12.00 9.08
C ASP A 53 -14.08 11.25 8.17
N GLU A 54 -15.07 11.94 7.59
CA GLU A 54 -16.22 11.34 6.90
C GLU A 54 -16.45 11.97 5.52
N PRO A 55 -15.88 11.40 4.45
CA PRO A 55 -16.06 11.90 3.09
C PRO A 55 -17.49 11.73 2.57
N ASN A 56 -18.22 10.74 3.05
CA ASN A 56 -19.60 10.43 2.71
C ASN A 56 -20.26 9.60 3.82
N ALA A 57 -21.57 9.33 3.70
CA ALA A 57 -22.36 8.61 4.69
C ALA A 57 -21.96 7.12 4.90
N TRP A 58 -21.14 6.57 3.99
CA TRP A 58 -20.85 5.14 3.95
C TRP A 58 -19.42 4.80 4.41
N GLN A 59 -18.50 5.77 4.38
CA GLN A 59 -17.07 5.51 4.51
C GLN A 59 -16.41 6.50 5.45
N THR A 60 -15.49 5.99 6.26
CA THR A 60 -14.50 6.83 6.92
C THR A 60 -13.46 7.28 5.88
N SER A 61 -12.77 8.37 6.17
CA SER A 61 -11.70 8.89 5.33
C SER A 61 -10.58 7.85 5.07
N TYR A 62 -10.30 7.00 6.08
CA TYR A 62 -9.38 5.86 5.91
C TYR A 62 -9.88 4.91 4.81
N LYS A 63 -11.14 4.45 4.89
CA LYS A 63 -11.70 3.47 3.94
C LYS A 63 -11.86 4.04 2.54
N TRP A 64 -12.17 5.32 2.43
CA TRP A 64 -12.23 6.01 1.16
C TRP A 64 -10.85 6.04 0.46
N ARG A 65 -9.77 6.41 1.17
CA ARG A 65 -8.42 6.45 0.62
C ARG A 65 -7.91 5.05 0.28
N GLU A 66 -8.10 4.07 1.17
CA GLU A 66 -7.73 2.68 0.95
C GLU A 66 -8.36 2.13 -0.34
N LEU A 67 -9.69 2.32 -0.49
CA LEU A 67 -10.42 1.85 -1.66
C LEU A 67 -9.93 2.54 -2.94
N LYS A 68 -9.74 3.86 -2.91
CA LYS A 68 -9.27 4.59 -4.08
C LYS A 68 -7.86 4.20 -4.49
N GLN A 69 -6.95 4.06 -3.54
CA GLN A 69 -5.59 3.61 -3.83
C GLN A 69 -5.57 2.19 -4.40
N ARG A 70 -6.41 1.30 -3.87
CA ARG A 70 -6.61 -0.04 -4.44
C ARG A 70 -7.11 0.01 -5.89
N HIS A 71 -8.06 0.91 -6.20
CA HIS A 71 -8.55 1.08 -7.56
C HIS A 71 -7.43 1.55 -8.51
N VAL A 72 -6.62 2.49 -8.08
CA VAL A 72 -5.48 2.96 -8.88
C VAL A 72 -4.47 1.85 -9.14
N LEU A 73 -4.13 1.06 -8.12
CA LEU A 73 -3.16 -0.03 -8.25
C LEU A 73 -3.72 -1.22 -9.07
N GLY A 74 -5.03 -1.44 -9.03
CA GLY A 74 -5.69 -2.49 -9.81
C GLY A 74 -5.98 -2.08 -11.26
N TRP A 75 -6.70 -0.99 -11.42
CA TRP A 75 -7.25 -0.55 -12.72
C TRP A 75 -6.50 0.64 -13.33
N GLY A 76 -5.50 1.17 -12.64
CA GLY A 76 -4.77 2.35 -13.10
C GLY A 76 -5.45 3.69 -12.81
N ASN A 77 -6.70 3.68 -12.37
CA ASN A 77 -7.54 4.87 -12.21
C ASN A 77 -8.41 4.76 -10.97
N GLY A 78 -8.48 5.82 -10.19
CA GLY A 78 -9.36 5.93 -9.04
C GLY A 78 -10.18 7.21 -9.13
N TYR A 79 -11.51 7.08 -9.07
CA TYR A 79 -12.45 8.17 -9.29
C TYR A 79 -13.24 8.49 -8.04
N THR A 80 -13.37 9.78 -7.71
CA THR A 80 -14.25 10.27 -6.65
C THR A 80 -15.02 11.46 -7.17
N TRP A 81 -16.34 11.39 -7.12
CA TRP A 81 -17.22 12.48 -7.47
C TRP A 81 -17.35 13.44 -6.31
N VAL A 82 -17.03 14.71 -6.55
CA VAL A 82 -17.19 15.82 -5.62
C VAL A 82 -18.59 16.36 -5.77
N LYS A 83 -19.51 15.97 -4.89
CA LYS A 83 -20.87 16.53 -4.88
C LYS A 83 -20.85 17.93 -4.27
N ARG A 84 -21.50 18.87 -4.97
CA ARG A 84 -21.60 20.25 -4.52
C ARG A 84 -23.06 20.68 -4.38
N ASN A 85 -23.31 21.58 -3.43
CA ASN A 85 -24.61 22.22 -3.29
C ASN A 85 -24.78 23.36 -4.32
N ARG A 86 -25.94 24.02 -4.31
CA ARG A 86 -26.25 25.15 -5.22
C ARG A 86 -25.33 26.37 -5.02
N ARG A 87 -24.63 26.46 -3.88
CA ARG A 87 -23.66 27.52 -3.59
C ARG A 87 -22.24 27.15 -4.03
N GLY A 88 -22.04 25.95 -4.59
CA GLY A 88 -20.74 25.44 -5.01
C GLY A 88 -19.90 24.83 -3.88
N GLU A 89 -20.44 24.74 -2.65
CA GLU A 89 -19.74 24.14 -1.53
C GLU A 89 -19.77 22.61 -1.63
N VAL A 90 -18.66 21.95 -1.29
CA VAL A 90 -18.56 20.49 -1.32
C VAL A 90 -19.37 19.89 -0.16
N THR A 91 -20.25 18.97 -0.48
CA THR A 91 -21.13 18.29 0.51
C THR A 91 -20.74 16.86 0.76
N SER A 92 -20.21 16.16 -0.22
CA SER A 92 -19.72 14.78 -0.06
C SER A 92 -18.71 14.39 -1.15
N LEU A 93 -17.93 13.35 -0.90
CA LEU A 93 -16.96 12.76 -1.80
C LEU A 93 -17.39 11.31 -2.07
N GLU A 94 -18.06 11.08 -3.19
CA GLU A 94 -18.65 9.80 -3.53
C GLU A 94 -17.70 8.93 -4.37
N CYS A 95 -17.62 7.67 -4.01
CA CYS A 95 -16.81 6.72 -4.75
C CYS A 95 -17.44 6.32 -6.07
N CYS A 96 -16.76 6.56 -7.20
CA CYS A 96 -17.10 5.95 -8.48
C CYS A 96 -16.16 4.76 -8.74
N MET A 97 -16.72 3.64 -9.22
CA MET A 97 -15.93 2.44 -9.49
C MET A 97 -15.23 2.56 -10.86
N PRO A 98 -14.00 2.06 -11.01
CA PRO A 98 -13.30 2.16 -12.29
C PRO A 98 -14.01 1.48 -13.47
N TRP A 99 -14.72 0.38 -13.22
CA TRP A 99 -15.48 -0.36 -14.23
C TRP A 99 -16.83 0.28 -14.58
N GLU A 100 -17.31 1.21 -13.76
CA GLU A 100 -18.53 1.98 -13.94
C GLU A 100 -18.26 3.38 -14.51
N THR A 101 -17.00 3.77 -14.62
CA THR A 101 -16.63 5.13 -15.00
C THR A 101 -15.89 5.15 -16.33
N THR A 102 -16.39 5.89 -17.28
CA THR A 102 -15.82 6.05 -18.63
C THR A 102 -15.59 7.52 -18.95
N LEU A 103 -14.45 7.85 -19.56
CA LEU A 103 -14.20 9.20 -20.06
C LEU A 103 -14.83 9.37 -21.44
N LEU A 104 -15.86 10.17 -21.51
CA LEU A 104 -16.59 10.52 -22.74
C LEU A 104 -16.00 11.77 -23.37
N ASN A 105 -16.01 11.82 -24.71
CA ASN A 105 -15.66 13.00 -25.48
C ASN A 105 -16.83 13.34 -26.41
N THR A 106 -17.55 14.41 -26.10
CA THR A 106 -18.69 14.86 -26.87
C THR A 106 -18.39 16.27 -27.43
N GLY A 107 -18.12 16.34 -28.73
CA GLY A 107 -17.84 17.60 -29.38
C GLY A 107 -16.61 18.36 -28.85
N GLY A 108 -15.56 17.64 -28.48
CA GLY A 108 -14.33 18.21 -27.92
C GLY A 108 -14.36 18.51 -26.41
N ARG A 109 -15.51 18.33 -25.76
CA ARG A 109 -15.64 18.42 -24.28
C ARG A 109 -15.52 17.05 -23.67
N HIS A 110 -14.65 16.95 -22.67
CA HIS A 110 -14.49 15.72 -21.90
C HIS A 110 -15.41 15.73 -20.70
N THR A 111 -16.07 14.58 -20.43
CA THR A 111 -16.99 14.40 -19.32
C THR A 111 -16.83 12.97 -18.82
N TYR A 112 -16.97 12.73 -17.52
CA TYR A 112 -16.98 11.37 -16.98
C TYR A 112 -18.43 10.84 -16.99
N GLY A 113 -18.66 9.77 -17.76
CA GLY A 113 -19.91 9.00 -17.68
C GLY A 113 -19.79 7.98 -16.57
N VAL A 114 -20.70 8.00 -15.62
CA VAL A 114 -20.77 7.02 -14.51
C VAL A 114 -22.06 6.22 -14.69
N TYR A 115 -21.94 4.90 -14.63
CA TYR A 115 -23.02 3.93 -14.84
C TYR A 115 -23.08 3.02 -13.62
N ASN A 116 -23.96 3.29 -12.68
CA ASN A 116 -24.14 2.51 -11.47
C ASN A 116 -25.60 2.11 -11.24
N GLU A 117 -25.91 1.49 -10.10
CA GLU A 117 -27.26 1.05 -9.73
C GLU A 117 -28.25 2.23 -9.65
N GLU A 118 -27.80 3.45 -9.40
CA GLU A 118 -28.63 4.66 -9.35
C GLU A 118 -28.96 5.19 -10.77
N GLY A 119 -28.30 4.66 -11.80
CA GLY A 119 -28.51 5.05 -13.20
C GLY A 119 -27.25 5.53 -13.91
N ALA A 120 -27.44 6.22 -15.02
CA ALA A 120 -26.38 6.80 -15.84
C ALA A 120 -26.38 8.32 -15.70
N PHE A 121 -25.25 8.90 -15.33
CA PHE A 121 -25.09 10.34 -15.20
C PHE A 121 -23.70 10.81 -15.65
N ALA A 122 -23.61 12.09 -15.98
CA ALA A 122 -22.38 12.71 -16.43
C ALA A 122 -21.81 13.63 -15.34
N VAL A 123 -20.53 13.48 -15.04
CA VAL A 123 -19.81 14.30 -14.06
C VAL A 123 -18.82 15.19 -14.79
N SER A 124 -18.85 16.50 -14.47
CA SER A 124 -17.86 17.44 -14.98
C SER A 124 -16.44 17.05 -14.54
N PRO A 125 -15.43 17.27 -15.40
CA PRO A 125 -14.04 17.11 -14.98
C PRO A 125 -13.67 17.93 -13.73
N ASP A 126 -14.32 19.08 -13.53
CA ASP A 126 -14.05 19.93 -12.36
C ASP A 126 -14.59 19.33 -11.05
N ASP A 127 -15.58 18.46 -11.13
CA ASP A 127 -16.17 17.75 -10.00
C ASP A 127 -15.71 16.29 -9.88
N MET A 128 -14.68 15.90 -10.62
CA MET A 128 -14.11 14.56 -10.55
C MET A 128 -12.65 14.61 -10.05
N ILE A 129 -12.39 14.04 -8.88
CA ILE A 129 -11.05 13.72 -8.43
C ILE A 129 -10.63 12.43 -9.14
N HIS A 130 -9.61 12.51 -9.96
CA HIS A 130 -9.12 11.39 -10.74
C HIS A 130 -7.64 11.10 -10.41
N ILE A 131 -7.40 10.20 -9.48
CA ILE A 131 -6.06 9.71 -9.16
C ILE A 131 -5.64 8.68 -10.20
N ARG A 132 -4.49 8.87 -10.83
CA ARG A 132 -4.01 8.06 -11.95
C ARG A 132 -2.70 7.39 -11.61
N ALA A 133 -2.55 6.14 -12.04
CA ALA A 133 -1.24 5.48 -12.11
C ALA A 133 -0.41 6.05 -13.28
N LEU A 134 0.77 5.49 -13.52
CA LEU A 134 1.57 5.80 -14.68
C LEU A 134 0.73 5.66 -15.96
N GLY A 135 0.73 6.68 -16.79
CA GLY A 135 -0.06 6.70 -18.03
C GLY A 135 0.81 6.96 -19.25
N ASN A 136 0.32 6.53 -20.41
CA ASN A 136 0.92 6.86 -21.70
C ASN A 136 0.24 8.05 -22.38
N ASN A 137 -0.78 8.61 -21.78
CA ASN A 137 -1.51 9.79 -22.25
C ASN A 137 -1.90 10.70 -21.07
N GLN A 138 -2.41 11.88 -21.38
CA GLN A 138 -2.74 12.90 -20.37
C GLN A 138 -4.01 12.58 -19.57
N LYS A 139 -4.81 11.57 -19.95
CA LYS A 139 -6.17 11.39 -19.46
C LYS A 139 -6.37 10.18 -18.59
N MET A 140 -5.70 9.08 -18.91
CA MET A 140 -5.92 7.78 -18.26
C MET A 140 -4.61 7.19 -17.76
N GLY A 141 -4.65 6.61 -16.57
CA GLY A 141 -3.58 5.76 -16.03
C GLY A 141 -3.69 4.33 -16.57
N LEU A 142 -2.55 3.68 -16.71
CA LEU A 142 -2.45 2.28 -17.11
C LEU A 142 -2.61 1.38 -15.89
N SER A 143 -3.34 0.30 -16.03
CA SER A 143 -3.44 -0.72 -14.98
C SER A 143 -2.09 -1.43 -14.81
N PRO A 144 -1.43 -1.37 -13.66
CA PRO A 144 -0.20 -2.13 -13.42
C PRO A 144 -0.41 -3.64 -13.61
N ILE A 145 -1.57 -4.15 -13.23
CA ILE A 145 -1.94 -5.57 -13.38
C ILE A 145 -2.04 -5.97 -14.85
N MET A 146 -2.69 -5.15 -15.66
CA MET A 146 -2.85 -5.44 -17.09
C MET A 146 -1.52 -5.33 -17.84
N GLN A 147 -0.67 -4.37 -17.47
CA GLN A 147 0.66 -4.22 -18.08
C GLN A 147 1.58 -5.41 -17.78
N HIS A 148 1.41 -6.04 -16.62
CA HIS A 148 2.22 -7.18 -16.18
C HIS A 148 1.42 -8.48 -16.10
N ALA A 149 0.39 -8.60 -16.96
CA ALA A 149 -0.52 -9.76 -16.95
C ALA A 149 0.19 -11.11 -17.15
N GLU A 150 1.27 -11.14 -17.90
CA GLU A 150 2.07 -12.37 -18.12
C GLU A 150 2.80 -12.79 -16.83
N THR A 151 3.48 -11.87 -16.16
CA THR A 151 4.20 -12.14 -14.90
C THR A 151 3.24 -12.61 -13.81
N ILE A 152 2.10 -11.93 -13.67
CA ILE A 152 1.06 -12.30 -12.70
C ILE A 152 0.43 -13.63 -13.06
N GLY A 153 0.14 -13.86 -14.37
CA GLY A 153 -0.41 -15.11 -14.87
C GLY A 153 0.51 -16.31 -14.64
N MET A 154 1.82 -16.13 -14.77
CA MET A 154 2.81 -17.14 -14.43
C MET A 154 2.76 -17.51 -12.94
N GLY A 155 2.65 -16.53 -12.05
CA GLY A 155 2.47 -16.77 -10.61
C GLY A 155 1.18 -17.53 -10.29
N MET A 156 0.06 -17.18 -10.93
CA MET A 156 -1.21 -17.88 -10.76
C MET A 156 -1.14 -19.33 -11.25
N SER A 157 -0.51 -19.57 -12.40
CA SER A 157 -0.32 -20.92 -12.95
C SER A 157 0.58 -21.76 -12.05
N GLY A 158 1.67 -21.19 -11.50
CA GLY A 158 2.54 -21.85 -10.53
C GLY A 158 1.78 -22.24 -9.25
N GLN A 159 0.93 -21.36 -8.74
CA GLN A 159 0.08 -21.64 -7.57
C GLN A 159 -0.92 -22.76 -7.85
N GLN A 160 -1.56 -22.76 -9.03
CA GLN A 160 -2.49 -23.81 -9.45
C GLN A 160 -1.77 -25.16 -9.59
N TYR A 161 -0.60 -25.18 -10.21
CA TYR A 161 0.21 -26.39 -10.33
C TYR A 161 0.59 -26.97 -8.96
N THR A 162 1.10 -26.12 -8.07
CA THR A 162 1.46 -26.52 -6.71
C THR A 162 0.27 -27.07 -5.93
N SER A 163 -0.89 -26.42 -6.03
CA SER A 163 -2.13 -26.91 -5.42
C SER A 163 -2.57 -28.25 -5.96
N ALA A 164 -2.54 -28.45 -7.29
CA ALA A 164 -2.87 -29.70 -7.93
C ALA A 164 -1.90 -30.84 -7.55
N PHE A 165 -0.62 -30.52 -7.43
CA PHE A 165 0.40 -31.44 -6.97
C PHE A 165 0.14 -31.97 -5.56
N PHE A 166 -0.13 -31.08 -4.59
CA PHE A 166 -0.41 -31.47 -3.20
C PHE A 166 -1.77 -32.15 -3.05
N ASN A 167 -2.75 -31.83 -3.88
CA ASN A 167 -4.06 -32.49 -3.87
C ASN A 167 -4.03 -33.89 -4.52
N GLY A 168 -2.87 -34.38 -4.94
CA GLY A 168 -2.70 -35.72 -5.53
C GLY A 168 -3.27 -35.89 -6.95
N ASN A 169 -3.75 -34.80 -7.56
CA ASN A 169 -4.34 -34.84 -8.91
C ASN A 169 -3.31 -34.79 -10.06
N ALA A 170 -2.04 -34.45 -9.74
CA ALA A 170 -1.03 -34.17 -10.77
C ALA A 170 -0.10 -35.36 -11.06
N ARG A 171 0.10 -36.30 -10.12
CA ARG A 171 0.97 -37.46 -10.29
C ARG A 171 0.56 -38.62 -9.42
N PRO A 172 0.64 -39.88 -9.92
CA PRO A 172 0.52 -41.06 -9.05
C PRO A 172 1.71 -41.07 -8.07
N ALA A 173 1.45 -41.42 -6.82
CA ALA A 173 2.47 -41.50 -5.77
C ALA A 173 3.55 -42.56 -6.08
N GLY A 174 3.28 -43.48 -6.95
CA GLY A 174 4.17 -44.55 -7.40
C GLY A 174 3.56 -45.38 -8.51
N ILE A 175 4.38 -46.18 -9.12
CA ILE A 175 3.99 -47.16 -10.14
C ILE A 175 4.16 -48.54 -9.53
N ILE A 176 3.12 -49.34 -9.65
CA ILE A 176 3.16 -50.79 -9.36
C ILE A 176 3.34 -51.51 -10.65
N SER A 177 4.47 -52.19 -10.83
CA SER A 177 4.71 -53.09 -11.95
C SER A 177 4.53 -54.52 -11.51
N VAL A 178 3.90 -55.31 -12.38
CA VAL A 178 3.67 -56.74 -12.19
C VAL A 178 4.52 -57.50 -13.21
N LYS A 179 5.26 -58.51 -12.76
CA LYS A 179 6.19 -59.28 -13.63
C LYS A 179 5.47 -60.18 -14.63
N ASN A 180 4.22 -60.57 -14.35
CA ASN A 180 3.46 -61.49 -15.20
C ASN A 180 2.14 -60.85 -15.62
N GLU A 181 1.59 -61.28 -16.76
CA GLU A 181 0.26 -60.86 -17.19
C GLU A 181 -0.81 -61.27 -16.17
N LEU A 182 -1.66 -60.36 -15.79
CA LEU A 182 -2.77 -60.58 -14.86
C LEU A 182 -4.06 -60.79 -15.65
N ASN A 183 -4.79 -61.87 -15.31
CA ASN A 183 -6.18 -62.00 -15.78
C ASN A 183 -7.08 -60.99 -15.02
N GLU A 184 -8.29 -60.76 -15.53
CA GLU A 184 -9.23 -59.75 -15.05
C GLU A 184 -9.61 -59.96 -13.57
N GLN A 185 -9.70 -61.18 -13.11
CA GLN A 185 -10.00 -61.54 -11.71
C GLN A 185 -8.83 -61.19 -10.76
N SER A 186 -7.61 -61.50 -11.22
CA SER A 186 -6.38 -61.18 -10.44
C SER A 186 -6.15 -59.67 -10.36
N TRP A 187 -6.44 -58.97 -11.45
CA TRP A 187 -6.40 -57.50 -11.47
C TRP A 187 -7.39 -56.86 -10.46
N SER A 188 -8.65 -57.32 -10.46
CA SER A 188 -9.68 -56.85 -9.54
C SER A 188 -9.32 -57.14 -8.07
N ARG A 189 -8.74 -58.32 -7.77
CA ARG A 189 -8.24 -58.66 -6.43
C ARG A 189 -7.09 -57.73 -5.98
N LEU A 190 -6.14 -57.47 -6.86
CA LEU A 190 -5.01 -56.59 -6.62
C LEU A 190 -5.47 -55.16 -6.32
N LYS A 191 -6.39 -54.64 -7.14
CA LYS A 191 -6.97 -53.32 -6.99
C LYS A 191 -7.69 -53.15 -5.62
N ASN A 192 -8.50 -54.16 -5.23
CA ASN A 192 -9.20 -54.16 -3.97
C ASN A 192 -8.25 -54.23 -2.76
N MET A 193 -7.22 -55.12 -2.87
CA MET A 193 -6.18 -55.22 -1.85
C MET A 193 -5.43 -53.91 -1.67
N TRP A 194 -5.04 -53.24 -2.76
CA TRP A 194 -4.36 -51.95 -2.75
C TRP A 194 -5.22 -50.86 -2.11
N GLN A 195 -6.48 -50.75 -2.50
CA GLN A 195 -7.41 -49.77 -1.91
C GLN A 195 -7.60 -49.97 -0.41
N ARG A 196 -7.72 -51.20 0.07
CA ARG A 196 -7.80 -51.54 1.50
C ARG A 196 -6.52 -51.12 2.24
N ALA A 197 -5.35 -51.41 1.67
CA ALA A 197 -4.08 -51.09 2.27
C ALA A 197 -3.85 -49.58 2.34
N VAL A 198 -4.19 -48.81 1.29
CA VAL A 198 -4.12 -47.34 1.31
C VAL A 198 -5.09 -46.76 2.32
N THR A 199 -6.29 -47.34 2.48
CA THR A 199 -7.24 -46.87 3.50
C THR A 199 -6.73 -47.15 4.90
N ALA A 200 -6.14 -48.30 5.17
CA ALA A 200 -5.52 -48.65 6.45
C ALA A 200 -4.31 -47.77 6.79
N LEU A 201 -3.50 -47.37 5.81
CA LEU A 201 -2.40 -46.42 5.97
C LEU A 201 -2.90 -45.01 6.36
N ARG A 202 -4.07 -44.61 5.87
CA ARG A 202 -4.71 -43.32 6.21
C ARG A 202 -5.26 -43.31 7.63
N SER A 203 -5.69 -44.45 8.16
CA SER A 203 -6.23 -44.57 9.53
C SER A 203 -5.16 -44.63 10.64
N GLN A 204 -3.88 -44.50 10.32
CA GLN A 204 -2.73 -44.55 11.24
C GLN A 204 -2.49 -45.89 11.98
N GLU A 205 -3.28 -46.92 11.70
CA GLU A 205 -3.16 -48.21 12.37
C GLU A 205 -1.98 -49.07 11.91
N ASN A 206 -1.52 -48.90 10.66
CA ASN A 206 -0.36 -49.64 10.14
C ASN A 206 0.51 -48.79 9.22
N LYS A 207 1.78 -48.62 9.60
CA LYS A 207 2.77 -47.85 8.81
C LYS A 207 3.50 -48.67 7.77
N THR A 208 3.26 -50.00 7.69
CA THR A 208 4.00 -50.91 6.80
C THR A 208 3.02 -51.65 5.91
N MET A 209 3.27 -51.64 4.62
CA MET A 209 2.53 -52.38 3.62
C MET A 209 3.33 -53.56 3.11
N LEU A 210 2.76 -54.77 3.18
CA LEU A 210 3.34 -55.98 2.61
C LEU A 210 2.91 -56.10 1.18
N LEU A 211 3.87 -56.16 0.25
CA LEU A 211 3.65 -56.41 -1.16
C LEU A 211 3.93 -57.86 -1.49
N PRO A 212 3.11 -58.54 -2.30
CA PRO A 212 3.42 -59.84 -2.84
C PRO A 212 4.73 -59.86 -3.64
N ALA A 213 5.50 -60.92 -3.60
CA ALA A 213 6.83 -61.03 -4.22
C ALA A 213 6.85 -60.78 -5.74
N GLN A 214 5.70 -60.75 -6.41
CA GLN A 214 5.54 -60.49 -7.85
C GLN A 214 5.27 -59.00 -8.19
N LEU A 215 5.18 -58.14 -7.17
CA LEU A 215 4.91 -56.71 -7.33
C LEU A 215 6.18 -55.91 -7.01
N ASP A 216 6.55 -55.04 -7.94
CA ASP A 216 7.59 -54.04 -7.73
C ASP A 216 6.93 -52.66 -7.64
N TYR A 217 7.15 -52.01 -6.50
CA TYR A 217 6.67 -50.65 -6.26
C TYR A 217 7.81 -49.68 -6.41
N ARG A 218 7.69 -48.76 -7.35
CA ARG A 218 8.59 -47.62 -7.50
C ARG A 218 7.88 -46.36 -7.08
N ALA A 219 8.31 -45.81 -5.96
CA ALA A 219 7.89 -44.45 -5.58
C ALA A 219 8.37 -43.46 -6.65
N LEU A 220 7.48 -42.64 -7.12
CA LEU A 220 7.87 -41.47 -7.94
C LEU A 220 8.39 -40.42 -6.99
N THR A 221 9.69 -40.36 -6.78
CA THR A 221 10.36 -39.33 -5.99
C THR A 221 10.14 -37.97 -6.61
N VAL A 222 10.14 -36.93 -5.76
CA VAL A 222 10.09 -35.53 -6.18
C VAL A 222 11.19 -35.28 -7.21
N SER A 223 10.79 -34.94 -8.41
CA SER A 223 11.74 -34.67 -9.51
C SER A 223 12.53 -33.38 -9.21
N PRO A 224 13.78 -33.25 -9.66
CA PRO A 224 14.51 -31.98 -9.62
C PRO A 224 13.73 -30.79 -10.24
N VAL A 225 12.83 -31.08 -11.18
CA VAL A 225 11.90 -30.09 -11.77
C VAL A 225 10.93 -29.52 -10.73
N ASP A 226 10.51 -30.30 -9.74
CA ASP A 226 9.58 -29.86 -8.70
C ASP A 226 10.26 -28.88 -7.71
N ALA A 227 11.56 -29.06 -7.46
CA ALA A 227 12.37 -28.11 -6.68
C ALA A 227 12.52 -26.76 -7.43
N GLN A 228 12.69 -26.79 -8.75
CA GLN A 228 12.78 -25.58 -9.58
C GLN A 228 11.48 -24.76 -9.58
N ILE A 229 10.32 -25.41 -9.41
CA ILE A 229 9.03 -24.69 -9.34
C ILE A 229 8.95 -23.84 -8.06
N ILE A 230 9.51 -24.31 -6.95
CA ILE A 230 9.58 -23.53 -5.71
C ILE A 230 10.41 -22.27 -5.93
N ASP A 231 11.56 -22.40 -6.57
CA ASP A 231 12.43 -21.25 -6.86
C ASP A 231 11.79 -20.28 -7.87
N MET A 232 11.08 -20.78 -8.87
CA MET A 232 10.28 -19.96 -9.78
C MET A 232 9.17 -19.19 -9.05
N THR A 233 8.51 -19.81 -8.07
CA THR A 233 7.47 -19.16 -7.27
C THR A 233 8.05 -18.03 -6.42
N LYS A 234 9.24 -18.23 -5.84
CA LYS A 234 9.96 -17.18 -5.09
C LYS A 234 10.39 -16.03 -6.00
N LEU A 235 10.98 -16.35 -7.16
CA LEU A 235 11.35 -15.34 -8.16
C LEU A 235 10.13 -14.53 -8.60
N ASN A 236 9.02 -15.19 -8.89
CA ASN A 236 7.77 -14.52 -9.29
C ASN A 236 7.25 -13.57 -8.19
N ARG A 237 7.32 -13.97 -6.90
CA ARG A 237 6.98 -13.08 -5.78
C ARG A 237 7.85 -11.83 -5.77
N SER A 238 9.15 -11.98 -5.95
CA SER A 238 10.09 -10.86 -6.00
C SER A 238 9.82 -9.95 -7.19
N MET A 239 9.50 -10.51 -8.37
CA MET A 239 9.12 -9.72 -9.55
C MET A 239 7.84 -8.91 -9.31
N ILE A 240 6.82 -9.52 -8.69
CA ILE A 240 5.57 -8.83 -8.34
C ILE A 240 5.84 -7.70 -7.33
N ALA A 241 6.65 -7.94 -6.31
CA ALA A 241 7.08 -6.90 -5.37
C ALA A 241 7.77 -5.72 -6.10
N GLY A 242 8.60 -6.02 -7.09
CA GLY A 242 9.25 -5.02 -7.95
C GLY A 242 8.27 -4.21 -8.81
N ILE A 243 7.21 -4.83 -9.36
CA ILE A 243 6.17 -4.12 -10.14
C ILE A 243 5.51 -3.01 -9.30
N PHE A 244 5.21 -3.30 -8.03
CA PHE A 244 4.60 -2.35 -7.12
C PHE A 244 5.61 -1.51 -6.34
N ASN A 245 6.91 -1.74 -6.52
CA ASN A 245 8.00 -1.11 -5.78
C ASN A 245 7.82 -1.26 -4.25
N VAL A 246 7.43 -2.46 -3.81
CA VAL A 246 7.26 -2.84 -2.41
C VAL A 246 8.44 -3.69 -1.98
N PRO A 247 9.17 -3.35 -0.89
CA PRO A 247 10.24 -4.18 -0.37
C PRO A 247 9.76 -5.58 0.00
N ALA A 248 10.55 -6.60 -0.32
CA ALA A 248 10.17 -8.00 -0.15
C ALA A 248 9.81 -8.36 1.31
N HIS A 249 10.49 -7.77 2.30
CA HIS A 249 10.18 -8.00 3.71
C HIS A 249 8.76 -7.54 4.11
N MET A 250 8.19 -6.53 3.46
CA MET A 250 6.83 -6.04 3.73
C MET A 250 5.73 -6.99 3.22
N ILE A 251 6.09 -7.93 2.35
CA ILE A 251 5.20 -9.01 1.89
C ILE A 251 5.60 -10.38 2.47
N ASN A 252 6.25 -10.37 3.65
CA ASN A 252 6.72 -11.56 4.38
C ASN A 252 7.74 -12.42 3.62
N ASP A 253 8.57 -11.82 2.78
CA ASP A 253 9.71 -12.49 2.16
C ASP A 253 11.00 -12.05 2.89
N LEU A 254 11.44 -12.88 3.86
CA LEU A 254 12.55 -12.56 4.75
C LEU A 254 13.85 -13.30 4.40
N GLU A 255 13.93 -13.98 3.26
CA GLU A 255 15.11 -14.81 2.91
C GLU A 255 16.43 -14.01 2.88
N LYS A 256 16.39 -12.73 2.55
CA LYS A 256 17.56 -11.84 2.49
C LYS A 256 17.49 -10.67 3.47
N ALA A 257 16.63 -10.75 4.47
CA ALA A 257 16.39 -9.65 5.40
C ALA A 257 17.38 -9.70 6.57
N THR A 258 18.16 -8.62 6.75
CA THR A 258 18.96 -8.35 7.96
C THR A 258 18.41 -7.10 8.64
N PHE A 259 18.63 -6.94 9.95
CA PHE A 259 18.07 -5.80 10.71
C PHE A 259 18.44 -4.43 10.10
N SER A 260 19.69 -4.23 9.72
CA SER A 260 20.14 -2.99 9.10
C SER A 260 19.51 -2.75 7.74
N ASN A 261 19.26 -3.81 6.97
CA ASN A 261 18.68 -3.75 5.64
C ASN A 261 17.17 -3.40 5.69
N ILE A 262 16.45 -3.89 6.70
CA ILE A 262 15.00 -3.63 6.88
C ILE A 262 14.75 -2.15 7.10
N THR A 263 15.50 -1.49 7.98
CA THR A 263 15.37 -0.05 8.25
C THR A 263 15.63 0.79 7.00
N GLN A 264 16.69 0.48 6.27
CA GLN A 264 17.00 1.17 5.01
C GLN A 264 15.91 0.96 3.95
N GLN A 265 15.41 -0.26 3.81
CA GLN A 265 14.33 -0.57 2.88
C GLN A 265 13.00 0.11 3.26
N ALA A 266 12.71 0.27 4.56
CA ALA A 266 11.55 1.01 5.02
C ALA A 266 11.63 2.50 4.62
N ILE A 267 12.79 3.13 4.78
CA ILE A 267 13.05 4.51 4.34
C ILE A 267 12.91 4.62 2.81
N GLN A 268 13.47 3.67 2.07
CA GLN A 268 13.35 3.62 0.61
C GLN A 268 11.90 3.48 0.16
N PHE A 269 11.10 2.64 0.82
CA PHE A 269 9.68 2.49 0.54
C PHE A 269 8.94 3.82 0.70
N VAL A 270 9.17 4.54 1.80
CA VAL A 270 8.57 5.86 1.99
C VAL A 270 9.00 6.80 0.87
N ARG A 271 10.29 6.89 0.59
CA ARG A 271 10.86 7.85 -0.37
C ARG A 271 10.45 7.59 -1.82
N TYR A 272 10.50 6.32 -2.25
CA TYR A 272 10.36 5.98 -3.68
C TYR A 272 8.99 5.40 -4.04
N THR A 273 8.22 4.91 -3.05
CA THR A 273 6.88 4.38 -3.30
C THR A 273 5.80 5.30 -2.76
N MET A 274 5.90 5.73 -1.50
CA MET A 274 4.83 6.51 -0.88
C MET A 274 4.83 7.97 -1.29
N MET A 275 5.98 8.65 -1.33
CA MET A 275 6.06 10.08 -1.67
C MET A 275 5.47 10.41 -3.05
N PRO A 276 5.71 9.64 -4.13
CA PRO A 276 5.06 9.87 -5.42
C PRO A 276 3.53 9.79 -5.33
N TRP A 277 2.99 8.82 -4.57
CA TRP A 277 1.53 8.71 -4.36
C TRP A 277 0.99 9.89 -3.56
N VAL A 278 1.65 10.28 -2.48
CA VAL A 278 1.29 11.46 -1.67
C VAL A 278 1.21 12.70 -2.55
N ALA A 279 2.25 12.97 -3.34
CA ALA A 279 2.28 14.13 -4.24
C ALA A 279 1.14 14.09 -5.27
N ASN A 280 0.84 12.93 -5.86
CA ASN A 280 -0.24 12.74 -6.81
C ASN A 280 -1.61 13.05 -6.16
N TRP A 281 -1.85 12.50 -4.98
CA TRP A 281 -3.07 12.73 -4.23
C TRP A 281 -3.23 14.22 -3.84
N GLU A 282 -2.21 14.81 -3.23
CA GLU A 282 -2.26 16.20 -2.77
C GLU A 282 -2.53 17.18 -3.92
N GLN A 283 -1.85 16.99 -5.04
CA GLN A 283 -2.03 17.86 -6.21
C GLN A 283 -3.44 17.77 -6.80
N GLU A 284 -3.98 16.55 -6.95
CA GLU A 284 -5.31 16.38 -7.52
C GLU A 284 -6.40 16.84 -6.54
N LEU A 285 -6.28 16.57 -5.25
CA LEU A 285 -7.19 17.09 -4.23
C LEU A 285 -7.18 18.62 -4.18
N ASN A 286 -6.00 19.23 -4.15
CA ASN A 286 -5.86 20.69 -4.15
C ASN A 286 -6.44 21.34 -5.39
N ARG A 287 -6.37 20.66 -6.52
CA ARG A 287 -6.95 21.13 -7.79
C ARG A 287 -8.47 21.08 -7.79
N ARG A 288 -9.09 20.06 -7.18
CA ARG A 288 -10.52 19.78 -7.30
C ARG A 288 -11.37 20.28 -6.13
N LEU A 289 -10.79 20.29 -4.93
CA LEU A 289 -11.53 20.67 -3.73
C LEU A 289 -11.59 22.18 -3.52
N PHE A 290 -10.51 22.88 -3.84
CA PHE A 290 -10.42 24.32 -3.58
C PHE A 290 -10.63 25.17 -4.85
N THR A 291 -11.35 26.26 -4.66
CA THR A 291 -11.46 27.33 -5.64
C THR A 291 -10.11 28.08 -5.79
N ARG A 292 -9.97 28.87 -6.84
CA ARG A 292 -8.78 29.72 -7.02
C ARG A 292 -8.63 30.73 -5.88
N THR A 293 -9.74 31.24 -5.37
CA THR A 293 -9.76 32.22 -4.26
C THR A 293 -9.28 31.58 -2.97
N GLU A 294 -9.76 30.39 -2.62
CA GLU A 294 -9.31 29.67 -1.42
C GLU A 294 -7.82 29.31 -1.49
N ARG A 295 -7.35 28.86 -2.65
CA ARG A 295 -5.92 28.61 -2.84
C ARG A 295 -5.07 29.88 -2.72
N ALA A 296 -5.56 31.01 -3.23
CA ALA A 296 -4.89 32.30 -3.05
C ALA A 296 -4.91 32.78 -1.59
N ALA A 297 -5.95 32.40 -0.84
CA ALA A 297 -6.03 32.63 0.62
C ALA A 297 -5.16 31.67 1.46
N GLY A 298 -4.40 30.77 0.81
CA GLY A 298 -3.45 29.88 1.42
C GLY A 298 -4.01 28.52 1.88
N TYR A 299 -5.24 28.16 1.49
CA TYR A 299 -5.81 26.85 1.81
C TYR A 299 -5.29 25.75 0.90
N TYR A 300 -4.95 24.60 1.48
CA TYR A 300 -4.53 23.39 0.77
C TYR A 300 -4.71 22.15 1.63
N VAL A 301 -4.73 20.99 0.98
CA VAL A 301 -4.73 19.68 1.65
C VAL A 301 -3.32 19.12 1.68
N ARG A 302 -2.95 18.53 2.81
CA ARG A 302 -1.65 17.90 3.03
C ARG A 302 -1.79 16.63 3.87
N PHE A 303 -1.04 15.59 3.49
CA PHE A 303 -0.87 14.41 4.32
C PHE A 303 0.09 14.67 5.48
N ASN A 304 -0.24 14.14 6.63
CA ASN A 304 0.69 14.07 7.75
C ASN A 304 1.51 12.78 7.64
N LEU A 305 2.78 12.93 7.28
CA LEU A 305 3.72 11.81 7.10
C LEU A 305 4.37 11.35 8.40
N THR A 306 4.16 12.09 9.50
CA THR A 306 4.85 11.85 10.77
C THR A 306 4.65 10.43 11.27
N GLY A 307 3.43 9.87 11.13
CA GLY A 307 3.14 8.50 11.54
C GLY A 307 3.89 7.43 10.73
N LEU A 308 4.12 7.67 9.43
CA LEU A 308 4.82 6.74 8.55
C LEU A 308 6.35 6.78 8.75
N LEU A 309 6.86 7.93 9.16
CA LEU A 309 8.28 8.18 9.44
C LEU A 309 8.64 7.95 10.92
N ARG A 310 7.66 7.65 11.78
CA ARG A 310 7.91 7.35 13.19
C ARG A 310 8.80 6.11 13.28
N GLY A 311 10.09 6.35 13.58
CA GLY A 311 11.06 5.33 13.92
C GLY A 311 10.77 4.67 15.26
N THR A 312 11.71 3.87 15.75
CA THR A 312 11.68 3.28 17.09
C THR A 312 11.52 4.38 18.17
N PRO A 313 11.04 4.06 19.37
CA PRO A 313 10.97 5.03 20.47
C PRO A 313 12.31 5.73 20.74
N GLN A 314 13.44 5.04 20.53
CA GLN A 314 14.79 5.60 20.67
C GLN A 314 15.12 6.61 19.58
N GLU A 315 14.79 6.31 18.32
CA GLU A 315 15.00 7.24 17.20
C GLU A 315 14.15 8.51 17.37
N ARG A 316 12.90 8.38 17.87
CA ARG A 316 12.05 9.52 18.19
C ARG A 316 12.62 10.36 19.34
N ALA A 317 13.08 9.71 20.39
CA ALA A 317 13.70 10.43 21.52
C ALA A 317 14.95 11.19 21.07
N GLN A 318 15.77 10.60 20.20
CA GLN A 318 16.92 11.30 19.61
C GLN A 318 16.50 12.46 18.73
N PHE A 319 15.49 12.27 17.86
CA PHE A 319 14.95 13.34 17.03
C PHE A 319 14.47 14.53 17.86
N TYR A 320 13.64 14.29 18.88
CA TYR A 320 13.18 15.37 19.77
C TYR A 320 14.31 16.01 20.55
N HIS A 321 15.28 15.22 21.01
CA HIS A 321 16.44 15.75 21.69
C HIS A 321 17.20 16.75 20.81
N PHE A 322 17.53 16.37 19.57
CA PHE A 322 18.20 17.29 18.64
C PHE A 322 17.32 18.47 18.25
N ALA A 323 16.05 18.25 17.94
CA ALA A 323 15.12 19.30 17.53
C ALA A 323 14.96 20.40 18.60
N ILE A 324 14.87 20.00 19.86
CA ILE A 324 14.76 20.92 21.01
C ILE A 324 16.11 21.56 21.32
N THR A 325 17.20 20.79 21.31
CA THR A 325 18.54 21.29 21.65
C THR A 325 19.07 22.26 20.60
N ASP A 326 18.79 22.01 19.32
CA ASP A 326 19.19 22.88 18.21
C ASP A 326 18.24 24.11 18.05
N GLY A 327 17.20 24.19 18.85
CA GLY A 327 16.34 25.37 18.95
C GLY A 327 15.37 25.60 17.80
N TRP A 328 15.05 24.58 16.98
CA TRP A 328 14.05 24.71 15.91
C TRP A 328 12.69 24.10 16.25
N MET A 329 12.55 23.48 17.44
CA MET A 329 11.30 22.93 17.98
C MET A 329 11.19 23.25 19.47
N SER A 330 10.03 23.76 19.90
CA SER A 330 9.74 23.94 21.31
C SER A 330 9.37 22.62 22.00
N ARG A 331 9.48 22.60 23.33
CA ARG A 331 9.08 21.42 24.11
C ARG A 331 7.58 21.14 24.02
N ASN A 332 6.75 22.22 23.93
CA ASN A 332 5.30 22.06 23.74
C ASN A 332 4.93 21.54 22.35
N GLU A 333 5.66 21.93 21.32
CA GLU A 333 5.48 21.32 19.98
C GLU A 333 5.82 19.83 19.98
N ALA A 334 6.92 19.42 20.64
CA ALA A 334 7.25 18.00 20.80
C ALA A 334 6.17 17.24 21.59
N ARG A 335 5.60 17.85 22.64
CA ARG A 335 4.48 17.29 23.40
C ARG A 335 3.22 17.14 22.54
N ALA A 336 2.92 18.12 21.70
CA ALA A 336 1.78 18.06 20.77
C ALA A 336 1.92 16.95 19.71
N PHE A 337 3.15 16.64 19.28
CA PHE A 337 3.41 15.50 18.40
C PHE A 337 3.14 14.14 19.06
N GLU A 338 3.19 14.06 20.39
CA GLU A 338 2.91 12.85 21.19
C GLU A 338 1.53 12.94 21.88
N ASP A 339 0.63 13.79 21.38
CA ASP A 339 -0.74 14.01 21.91
C ASP A 339 -0.79 14.36 23.42
N MET A 340 0.25 15.05 23.92
CA MET A 340 0.34 15.51 25.30
C MET A 340 -0.12 16.95 25.42
N ASN A 341 -0.80 17.30 26.53
CA ASN A 341 -1.21 18.66 26.80
C ASN A 341 0.00 19.61 26.91
N PRO A 342 -0.12 20.85 26.43
CA PRO A 342 0.92 21.86 26.63
C PRO A 342 1.13 22.16 28.14
N VAL A 343 2.32 22.62 28.48
CA VAL A 343 2.69 23.06 29.85
C VAL A 343 3.24 24.45 29.76
N ASP A 344 2.79 25.32 30.65
CA ASP A 344 3.22 26.73 30.72
C ASP A 344 4.74 26.86 30.83
N GLY A 345 5.33 27.78 30.05
CA GLY A 345 6.77 28.02 30.02
C GLY A 345 7.59 27.04 29.15
N LEU A 346 6.95 26.12 28.41
CA LEU A 346 7.64 25.20 27.50
C LEU A 346 7.55 25.60 26.01
N ASP A 347 7.02 26.79 25.71
CA ASP A 347 6.92 27.28 24.32
C ASP A 347 8.21 27.97 23.84
N GLU A 348 9.09 28.38 24.79
CA GLU A 348 10.37 28.98 24.43
C GLU A 348 11.31 27.95 23.82
N MET A 349 11.95 28.38 22.72
CA MET A 349 12.97 27.56 22.05
C MET A 349 14.27 27.63 22.88
N LEU A 350 14.88 26.47 23.14
CA LEU A 350 16.15 26.39 23.80
C LEU A 350 17.26 26.81 22.83
N VAL A 351 18.09 27.72 23.21
CA VAL A 351 19.32 28.04 22.50
C VAL A 351 20.48 27.43 23.28
N SER A 352 21.31 26.63 22.63
CA SER A 352 22.49 26.03 23.26
C SER A 352 23.41 27.18 23.75
N VAL A 353 23.80 27.12 24.99
CA VAL A 353 24.74 28.10 25.58
C VAL A 353 26.08 28.16 24.83
N ASN A 354 26.44 27.04 24.18
CA ASN A 354 27.66 26.94 23.35
C ASN A 354 27.47 27.48 21.93
N ALA A 355 26.24 27.80 21.52
CA ALA A 355 25.89 28.45 20.25
C ALA A 355 25.56 29.93 20.50
N ALA A 356 26.29 30.58 21.36
CA ALA A 356 26.20 32.04 21.58
C ALA A 356 26.35 32.74 20.23
N ASN A 357 25.33 33.53 19.89
CA ASN A 357 25.27 34.21 18.61
C ASN A 357 26.35 35.31 18.58
N PRO A 358 27.45 35.16 17.79
CA PRO A 358 28.54 36.13 17.83
C PRO A 358 28.13 37.53 17.41
N LEU A 359 26.94 37.69 16.82
CA LEU A 359 26.42 39.01 16.39
C LEU A 359 25.78 39.81 17.52
N ASN A 360 25.38 39.22 18.63
CA ASN A 360 24.83 39.95 19.77
C ASN A 360 25.90 40.37 20.76
N ASP A 361 26.99 39.59 20.91
CA ASP A 361 28.11 39.98 21.78
C ASP A 361 28.90 41.18 21.25
N PHE A 362 28.90 41.44 19.96
CA PHE A 362 29.55 42.63 19.37
C PHE A 362 28.78 43.96 19.61
N LYS A 363 27.49 43.91 19.92
CA LYS A 363 26.72 45.12 20.21
C LYS A 363 26.84 45.56 21.65
N ASP A 364 27.03 44.66 22.60
CA ASP A 364 27.16 45.00 24.02
C ASP A 364 28.58 45.45 24.42
N THR A 365 29.62 45.09 23.67
CA THR A 365 30.99 45.53 23.92
C THR A 365 31.25 46.95 23.42
N LYS A 366 30.59 47.40 22.33
CA LYS A 366 30.73 48.81 21.89
C LYS A 366 30.01 49.84 22.79
N GLY A 367 29.04 49.42 23.57
CA GLY A 367 28.33 50.29 24.52
C GLY A 367 29.06 50.50 25.87
N LYS A 368 30.13 49.72 26.13
CA LYS A 368 30.90 49.84 27.39
C LYS A 368 32.24 50.59 27.24
N GLU A 369 32.77 50.73 26.04
CA GLU A 369 34.01 51.49 25.79
C GLU A 369 33.79 53.02 25.69
N GLU A 370 32.55 53.48 25.39
CA GLU A 370 32.28 54.91 25.32
C GLU A 370 31.91 55.61 26.71
N LYS A 371 31.95 54.85 27.82
CA LYS A 371 31.65 55.40 29.14
C LYS A 371 32.84 55.51 30.11
N ASN A 372 34.05 55.24 29.66
CA ASN A 372 35.26 55.35 30.52
C ASN A 372 36.21 56.49 30.14
N ASP A 373 35.84 57.40 29.21
CA ASP A 373 36.63 58.56 28.84
C ASP A 373 35.86 59.88 29.05
N GLU A 374 35.22 60.05 30.22
CA GLU A 374 34.85 61.36 30.76
C GLU A 374 35.23 61.52 32.26
#